data_68695e658f5ce0da8422052e2a925f3f
#
_entry.id   68695e658f5ce0da8422052e2a925f3f
#
_cell.length_a   1.000
_cell.length_b   1.000
_cell.length_c   1.000
_cell.angle_alpha   90.00
_cell.angle_beta   90.00
_cell.angle_gamma   90.00
#
_symmetry.space_group_name_H-M   'P 1'
#
loop_
_entity.id
_entity.type
_entity.pdbx_description
1 polymer ?
#
loop_
_entity_poly.entity_id
_entity_poly.type
_entity_poly.pdbx_seq_one_letter_code
_entity_poly.pdbx_strand_id
1 'polypeptide(L)'
;MDHATVMTLVQWMHGAEWRLTLQHSCPCHALVWMTRGQGVAVVEGVRRGIGVHNALVLPARTMFSLDPGKTGFGLVCEMPAQATAPMPDRPLHMRIRDVMGQNELTAIFEGMQREQNDARPFSEEVVDAQAALMSVWLRRAMLSQPEEPASGAAERLVRAYAALIERHHASTRSMADHARTLGVTPTHLTRVCRRLSGLSAAELLTERSLHAARDLIEASDRPMAQIAAELGFGSAAYFSRFILHHTGRTPSDLRSAARARIASPVATAARQVI
;
A
#
# COMPACT_ATOMS: atom_id res chain seq x y z
N MET A 1 -1.77 -0.24 -15.77
CA MET A 1 -3.15 -0.60 -15.33
C MET A 1 -4.07 0.39 -15.99
N ASP A 2 -4.92 -0.09 -16.87
CA ASP A 2 -5.78 0.76 -17.72
C ASP A 2 -7.24 0.75 -17.20
N HIS A 3 -7.63 -0.30 -16.47
CA HIS A 3 -8.96 -0.50 -15.91
C HIS A 3 -8.92 -0.71 -14.41
N ALA A 4 -10.06 -0.47 -13.73
CA ALA A 4 -10.22 -0.79 -12.33
C ALA A 4 -10.19 -2.32 -12.13
N THR A 5 -9.69 -2.74 -10.98
CA THR A 5 -9.67 -4.18 -10.61
C THR A 5 -10.07 -4.36 -9.16
N VAL A 6 -10.75 -5.46 -8.87
CA VAL A 6 -11.10 -5.82 -7.49
C VAL A 6 -10.48 -7.16 -7.11
N MET A 7 -10.01 -7.24 -5.89
CA MET A 7 -9.36 -8.45 -5.37
C MET A 7 -9.54 -8.55 -3.86
N THR A 8 -9.23 -9.71 -3.30
CA THR A 8 -9.12 -9.86 -1.84
C THR A 8 -7.78 -9.33 -1.33
N LEU A 9 -7.69 -9.00 -0.03
CA LEU A 9 -6.41 -8.65 0.60
C LEU A 9 -5.34 -9.73 0.42
N VAL A 10 -5.74 -11.01 0.44
CA VAL A 10 -4.82 -12.15 0.22
C VAL A 10 -4.26 -12.15 -1.20
N GLN A 11 -5.10 -11.88 -2.20
CA GLN A 11 -4.66 -11.74 -3.59
C GLN A 11 -3.74 -10.53 -3.75
N TRP A 12 -4.07 -9.41 -3.09
CA TRP A 12 -3.25 -8.19 -3.13
C TRP A 12 -1.85 -8.38 -2.56
N MET A 13 -1.71 -9.22 -1.54
CA MET A 13 -0.40 -9.63 -1.00
C MET A 13 0.42 -10.50 -1.98
N HIS A 14 -0.17 -11.02 -3.04
CA HIS A 14 0.49 -11.94 -3.97
C HIS A 14 1.24 -13.10 -3.28
N GLY A 15 0.66 -13.63 -2.20
CA GLY A 15 1.26 -14.71 -1.41
C GLY A 15 2.47 -14.31 -0.56
N ALA A 16 2.68 -13.01 -0.31
CA ALA A 16 3.80 -12.52 0.48
C ALA A 16 3.40 -11.33 1.37
N GLU A 17 3.26 -11.57 2.68
CA GLU A 17 2.82 -10.56 3.66
C GLU A 17 3.64 -9.25 3.60
N TRP A 18 4.95 -9.34 3.35
CA TRP A 18 5.81 -8.18 3.27
C TRP A 18 5.36 -7.13 2.24
N ARG A 19 4.63 -7.54 1.21
CA ARG A 19 4.12 -6.63 0.17
C ARG A 19 3.16 -5.58 0.70
N LEU A 20 2.45 -5.90 1.77
CA LEU A 20 1.57 -4.94 2.45
C LEU A 20 2.14 -4.45 3.78
N THR A 21 2.91 -5.28 4.50
CA THR A 21 3.37 -4.93 5.85
C THR A 21 4.58 -3.99 5.89
N LEU A 22 5.40 -3.95 4.83
CA LEU A 22 6.45 -2.94 4.68
C LEU A 22 5.88 -1.64 4.09
N GLN A 23 6.50 -0.52 4.43
CA GLN A 23 6.13 0.78 3.85
C GLN A 23 6.33 0.78 2.33
N HIS A 24 5.29 1.10 1.59
CA HIS A 24 5.30 1.13 0.12
C HIS A 24 4.26 2.11 -0.42
N SER A 25 4.16 2.25 -1.72
CA SER A 25 3.09 2.96 -2.40
C SER A 25 2.66 2.22 -3.67
N CYS A 26 1.42 2.45 -4.11
CA CYS A 26 0.92 1.95 -5.39
C CYS A 26 0.87 3.08 -6.41
N PRO A 27 1.09 2.80 -7.70
CA PRO A 27 0.95 3.80 -8.78
C PRO A 27 -0.52 4.15 -9.07
N CYS A 28 -1.46 3.41 -8.50
CA CYS A 28 -2.91 3.56 -8.64
C CYS A 28 -3.55 4.02 -7.33
N HIS A 29 -4.81 4.46 -7.39
CA HIS A 29 -5.64 4.63 -6.20
C HIS A 29 -6.07 3.26 -5.69
N ALA A 30 -6.17 3.09 -4.37
CA ALA A 30 -6.73 1.89 -3.77
C ALA A 30 -7.81 2.24 -2.74
N LEU A 31 -8.91 1.51 -2.76
CA LEU A 31 -9.92 1.50 -1.71
C LEU A 31 -9.92 0.11 -1.06
N VAL A 32 -9.57 0.06 0.21
CA VAL A 32 -9.59 -1.16 1.02
C VAL A 32 -10.86 -1.18 1.87
N TRP A 33 -11.65 -2.24 1.78
CA TRP A 33 -12.83 -2.48 2.58
C TRP A 33 -12.63 -3.68 3.51
N MET A 34 -12.55 -3.44 4.81
CA MET A 34 -12.37 -4.48 5.81
C MET A 34 -13.71 -5.12 6.16
N THR A 35 -13.86 -6.41 5.87
CA THR A 35 -15.11 -7.16 6.12
C THR A 35 -15.01 -8.09 7.33
N ARG A 36 -13.80 -8.46 7.75
CA ARG A 36 -13.57 -9.31 8.94
C ARG A 36 -12.23 -9.01 9.60
N GLY A 37 -12.14 -9.24 10.91
CA GLY A 37 -10.91 -9.12 11.68
C GLY A 37 -10.56 -7.68 12.02
N GLN A 38 -9.34 -7.51 12.47
CA GLN A 38 -8.77 -6.21 12.80
C GLN A 38 -7.27 -6.22 12.55
N GLY A 39 -6.73 -5.06 12.23
CA GLY A 39 -5.33 -4.88 11.89
C GLY A 39 -4.85 -3.46 12.15
N VAL A 40 -3.73 -3.13 11.56
CA VAL A 40 -3.08 -1.83 11.68
C VAL A 40 -2.65 -1.35 10.29
N ALA A 41 -2.92 -0.10 10.00
CA ALA A 41 -2.31 0.60 8.86
C ALA A 41 -1.40 1.72 9.36
N VAL A 42 -0.30 1.95 8.68
CA VAL A 42 0.50 3.17 8.83
C VAL A 42 0.40 3.92 7.50
N VAL A 43 -0.29 5.03 7.50
CA VAL A 43 -0.53 5.82 6.28
C VAL A 43 0.14 7.18 6.44
N GLU A 44 1.01 7.51 5.52
CA GLU A 44 1.85 8.73 5.58
C GLU A 44 2.56 8.88 6.94
N GLY A 45 3.02 7.75 7.50
CA GLY A 45 3.70 7.70 8.79
C GLY A 45 2.78 7.88 10.01
N VAL A 46 1.46 7.84 9.84
CA VAL A 46 0.48 7.89 10.94
C VAL A 46 -0.17 6.52 11.11
N ARG A 47 -0.03 5.94 12.30
CA ARG A 47 -0.60 4.63 12.65
C ARG A 47 -2.08 4.75 12.96
N ARG A 48 -2.88 3.85 12.35
CA ARG A 48 -4.34 3.75 12.53
C ARG A 48 -4.73 2.30 12.76
N GLY A 49 -5.55 2.03 13.75
CA GLY A 49 -6.22 0.73 13.88
C GLY A 49 -7.31 0.61 12.83
N ILE A 50 -7.38 -0.52 12.15
CA ILE A 50 -8.41 -0.82 11.17
C ILE A 50 -9.20 -2.06 11.61
N GLY A 51 -10.47 -2.11 11.31
CA GLY A 51 -11.35 -3.22 11.70
C GLY A 51 -12.52 -3.37 10.76
N VAL A 52 -13.44 -4.23 11.12
CA VAL A 52 -14.65 -4.48 10.34
C VAL A 52 -15.39 -3.19 10.04
N HIS A 53 -15.87 -3.06 8.81
CA HIS A 53 -16.56 -1.88 8.28
C HIS A 53 -15.69 -0.60 8.26
N ASN A 54 -14.37 -0.76 8.22
CA ASN A 54 -13.48 0.36 7.90
C ASN A 54 -13.18 0.38 6.41
N ALA A 55 -13.30 1.56 5.81
CA ALA A 55 -12.84 1.86 4.47
C ALA A 55 -11.57 2.71 4.55
N LEU A 56 -10.49 2.24 3.91
CA LEU A 56 -9.23 2.96 3.80
C LEU A 56 -9.01 3.35 2.34
N VAL A 57 -8.98 4.65 2.09
CA VAL A 57 -8.74 5.23 0.76
C VAL A 57 -7.28 5.66 0.68
N LEU A 58 -6.59 5.15 -0.30
CA LEU A 58 -5.18 5.40 -0.57
C LEU A 58 -5.05 6.01 -1.97
N PRO A 59 -4.89 7.33 -2.10
CA PRO A 59 -4.55 7.95 -3.37
C PRO A 59 -3.26 7.38 -3.96
N ALA A 60 -3.13 7.42 -5.28
CA ALA A 60 -1.92 6.99 -5.96
C ALA A 60 -0.66 7.62 -5.34
N ARG A 61 0.40 6.82 -5.19
CA ARG A 61 1.69 7.22 -4.59
C ARG A 61 1.64 7.65 -3.12
N THR A 62 0.57 7.33 -2.41
CA THR A 62 0.53 7.46 -0.95
C THR A 62 1.42 6.40 -0.34
N MET A 63 2.35 6.80 0.55
CA MET A 63 3.15 5.85 1.33
C MET A 63 2.30 5.23 2.44
N PHE A 64 2.24 3.91 2.48
CA PHE A 64 1.51 3.17 3.51
C PHE A 64 2.12 1.80 3.78
N SER A 65 1.70 1.21 4.89
CA SER A 65 1.77 -0.23 5.15
C SER A 65 0.45 -0.68 5.76
N LEU A 66 0.10 -1.94 5.56
CA LEU A 66 -1.13 -2.55 6.03
C LEU A 66 -0.85 -3.94 6.58
N ASP A 67 -1.03 -4.13 7.86
CA ASP A 67 -1.05 -5.43 8.51
C ASP A 67 -2.51 -5.76 8.85
N PRO A 68 -3.18 -6.62 8.09
CA PRO A 68 -4.57 -7.00 8.35
C PRO A 68 -4.73 -7.90 9.57
N GLY A 69 -3.63 -8.34 10.19
CA GLY A 69 -3.65 -9.31 11.28
C GLY A 69 -4.02 -10.73 10.81
N LYS A 70 -3.92 -11.70 11.72
CA LYS A 70 -4.12 -13.12 11.39
C LYS A 70 -5.53 -13.49 10.89
N THR A 71 -6.53 -12.74 11.28
CA THR A 71 -7.95 -12.98 10.94
C THR A 71 -8.52 -11.92 10.01
N GLY A 72 -7.68 -10.97 9.60
CA GLY A 72 -8.10 -9.87 8.74
C GLY A 72 -8.46 -10.35 7.35
N PHE A 73 -9.63 -9.94 6.90
CA PHE A 73 -10.11 -10.17 5.56
C PHE A 73 -10.79 -8.91 5.02
N GLY A 74 -10.63 -8.64 3.75
CA GLY A 74 -11.21 -7.48 3.10
C GLY A 74 -11.07 -7.56 1.60
N LEU A 75 -11.68 -6.60 0.94
CA LEU A 75 -11.66 -6.42 -0.49
C LEU A 75 -10.88 -5.15 -0.82
N VAL A 76 -10.22 -5.14 -1.94
CA VAL A 76 -9.45 -4.01 -2.45
C VAL A 76 -9.93 -3.72 -3.86
N CYS A 77 -10.25 -2.46 -4.13
CA CYS A 77 -10.44 -1.96 -5.48
C CYS A 77 -9.24 -1.07 -5.82
N GLU A 78 -8.47 -1.47 -6.83
CA GLU A 78 -7.45 -0.62 -7.45
C GLU A 78 -8.04 0.11 -8.66
N MET A 79 -7.77 1.40 -8.75
CA MET A 79 -8.26 2.27 -9.83
C MET A 79 -7.08 3.02 -10.45
N PRO A 80 -7.01 3.13 -11.79
CA PRO A 80 -5.96 3.88 -12.46
C PRO A 80 -5.84 5.31 -11.89
N ALA A 81 -4.61 5.82 -11.77
CA ALA A 81 -4.38 7.19 -11.28
C ALA A 81 -5.02 8.26 -12.20
N GLN A 82 -5.23 7.93 -13.47
CA GLN A 82 -5.89 8.77 -14.48
C GLN A 82 -7.38 8.40 -14.68
N ALA A 83 -7.95 7.61 -13.76
CA ALA A 83 -9.37 7.24 -13.86
C ALA A 83 -10.26 8.49 -13.96
N THR A 84 -11.29 8.41 -14.80
CA THR A 84 -12.25 9.51 -15.00
C THR A 84 -13.05 9.79 -13.73
N ALA A 85 -13.19 8.79 -12.85
CA ALA A 85 -13.88 8.93 -11.58
C ALA A 85 -13.01 9.70 -10.56
N PRO A 86 -13.46 10.84 -10.05
CA PRO A 86 -12.68 11.66 -9.13
C PRO A 86 -12.49 10.93 -7.79
N MET A 87 -11.24 10.66 -7.44
CA MET A 87 -10.84 10.12 -6.15
C MET A 87 -10.35 11.24 -5.22
N PRO A 88 -10.45 11.06 -3.90
CA PRO A 88 -9.85 12.01 -2.95
C PRO A 88 -8.35 12.19 -3.21
N ASP A 89 -7.87 13.41 -3.03
CA ASP A 89 -6.45 13.77 -3.15
C ASP A 89 -5.61 13.46 -1.91
N ARG A 90 -6.27 13.09 -0.82
CA ARG A 90 -5.65 12.73 0.47
C ARG A 90 -6.14 11.37 0.97
N PRO A 91 -5.31 10.64 1.73
CA PRO A 91 -5.74 9.39 2.36
C PRO A 91 -6.90 9.62 3.32
N LEU A 92 -7.85 8.69 3.32
CA LEU A 92 -8.99 8.73 4.23
C LEU A 92 -9.12 7.40 4.95
N HIS A 93 -9.47 7.46 6.23
CA HIS A 93 -9.84 6.30 7.02
C HIS A 93 -11.24 6.54 7.59
N MET A 94 -12.22 5.83 7.06
CA MET A 94 -13.62 5.97 7.44
C MET A 94 -14.12 4.71 8.13
N ARG A 95 -14.87 4.88 9.20
CA ARG A 95 -15.65 3.81 9.80
C ARG A 95 -17.09 3.98 9.38
N ILE A 96 -17.58 3.07 8.56
CA ILE A 96 -18.96 3.09 8.06
C ILE A 96 -19.85 2.45 9.14
N ARG A 97 -20.65 3.26 9.79
CA ARG A 97 -21.47 2.82 10.95
C ARG A 97 -22.88 2.42 10.57
N ASP A 98 -23.40 3.01 9.52
CA ASP A 98 -24.75 2.72 9.07
C ASP A 98 -24.79 1.45 8.19
N VAL A 99 -25.81 0.64 8.40
CA VAL A 99 -25.98 -0.65 7.70
C VAL A 99 -26.25 -0.47 6.22
N MET A 100 -26.93 0.61 5.83
CA MET A 100 -27.22 0.89 4.41
C MET A 100 -25.90 1.16 3.67
N GLY A 101 -25.04 2.04 4.18
CA GLY A 101 -23.74 2.33 3.57
C GLY A 101 -22.81 1.11 3.52
N GLN A 102 -22.85 0.24 4.55
CA GLN A 102 -22.12 -1.02 4.56
C GLN A 102 -22.59 -1.94 3.42
N ASN A 103 -23.90 -2.10 3.27
CA ASN A 103 -24.50 -2.95 2.24
C ASN A 103 -24.24 -2.39 0.84
N GLU A 104 -24.38 -1.08 0.64
CA GLU A 104 -24.13 -0.42 -0.64
C GLU A 104 -22.68 -0.63 -1.09
N LEU A 105 -21.69 -0.36 -0.21
CA LEU A 105 -20.29 -0.54 -0.55
C LEU A 105 -19.97 -2.02 -0.84
N THR A 106 -20.48 -2.93 -0.01
CA THR A 106 -20.28 -4.37 -0.21
C THR A 106 -20.89 -4.82 -1.54
N ALA A 107 -22.10 -4.37 -1.88
CA ALA A 107 -22.76 -4.73 -3.14
C ALA A 107 -21.98 -4.24 -4.37
N ILE A 108 -21.34 -3.06 -4.30
CA ILE A 108 -20.48 -2.56 -5.38
C ILE A 108 -19.28 -3.50 -5.56
N PHE A 109 -18.58 -3.86 -4.48
CA PHE A 109 -17.45 -4.78 -4.53
C PHE A 109 -17.82 -6.15 -5.07
N GLU A 110 -18.94 -6.73 -4.60
CA GLU A 110 -19.44 -8.02 -5.07
C GLU A 110 -19.87 -7.98 -6.55
N GLY A 111 -20.43 -6.85 -6.98
CA GLY A 111 -20.77 -6.61 -8.38
C GLY A 111 -19.52 -6.65 -9.27
N MET A 112 -18.46 -5.92 -8.88
CA MET A 112 -17.18 -5.90 -9.58
C MET A 112 -16.55 -7.30 -9.64
N GLN A 113 -16.53 -8.03 -8.51
CA GLN A 113 -15.96 -9.38 -8.46
C GLN A 113 -16.71 -10.36 -9.39
N ARG A 114 -18.03 -10.32 -9.38
CA ARG A 114 -18.84 -11.16 -10.29
C ARG A 114 -18.53 -10.88 -11.74
N GLU A 115 -18.46 -9.60 -12.11
CA GLU A 115 -18.17 -9.20 -13.48
C GLU A 115 -16.78 -9.63 -13.95
N GLN A 116 -15.76 -9.48 -13.08
CA GLN A 116 -14.40 -9.94 -13.38
C GLN A 116 -14.34 -11.49 -13.52
N ASN A 117 -15.07 -12.23 -12.68
CA ASN A 117 -15.05 -13.69 -12.70
C ASN A 117 -15.79 -14.28 -13.91
N ASP A 118 -16.90 -13.66 -14.31
CA ASP A 118 -17.74 -14.14 -15.42
C ASP A 118 -17.08 -13.88 -16.79
N ALA A 119 -16.10 -12.98 -16.87
CA ALA A 119 -15.36 -12.61 -18.09
C ALA A 119 -16.27 -12.39 -19.32
N ARG A 120 -17.43 -11.73 -19.10
CA ARG A 120 -18.41 -11.43 -20.16
C ARG A 120 -17.88 -10.34 -21.11
N PRO A 121 -18.41 -10.23 -22.33
CA PRO A 121 -18.10 -9.10 -23.21
C PRO A 121 -18.35 -7.77 -22.47
N PHE A 122 -17.41 -6.82 -22.61
CA PHE A 122 -17.45 -5.50 -21.96
C PHE A 122 -17.32 -5.51 -20.43
N SER A 123 -16.80 -6.60 -19.82
CA SER A 123 -16.65 -6.69 -18.37
C SER A 123 -15.76 -5.59 -17.80
N GLU A 124 -14.69 -5.18 -18.50
CA GLU A 124 -13.82 -4.10 -18.08
C GLU A 124 -14.58 -2.76 -17.99
N GLU A 125 -15.43 -2.47 -18.97
CA GLU A 125 -16.29 -1.26 -18.98
C GLU A 125 -17.30 -1.27 -17.82
N VAL A 126 -17.86 -2.44 -17.49
CA VAL A 126 -18.78 -2.59 -16.35
C VAL A 126 -18.05 -2.39 -15.03
N VAL A 127 -16.86 -2.95 -14.88
CA VAL A 127 -16.02 -2.77 -13.68
C VAL A 127 -15.62 -1.29 -13.51
N ASP A 128 -15.25 -0.60 -14.58
CA ASP A 128 -14.95 0.84 -14.55
C ASP A 128 -16.19 1.69 -14.18
N ALA A 129 -17.37 1.34 -14.68
CA ALA A 129 -18.61 2.00 -14.31
C ALA A 129 -18.94 1.80 -12.82
N GLN A 130 -18.70 0.60 -12.28
CA GLN A 130 -18.87 0.30 -10.87
C GLN A 130 -17.82 1.03 -10.00
N ALA A 131 -16.59 1.16 -10.47
CA ALA A 131 -15.56 1.97 -9.82
C ALA A 131 -15.95 3.46 -9.78
N ALA A 132 -16.58 3.97 -10.84
CA ALA A 132 -17.13 5.33 -10.84
C ALA A 132 -18.29 5.48 -9.84
N LEU A 133 -19.18 4.48 -9.73
CA LEU A 133 -20.23 4.45 -8.71
C LEU A 133 -19.62 4.43 -7.29
N MET A 134 -18.59 3.64 -7.06
CA MET A 134 -17.82 3.60 -5.80
C MET A 134 -17.24 4.97 -5.45
N SER A 135 -16.68 5.69 -6.43
CA SER A 135 -16.21 7.07 -6.24
C SER A 135 -17.34 8.03 -5.80
N VAL A 136 -18.53 7.91 -6.40
CA VAL A 136 -19.69 8.70 -5.99
C VAL A 136 -20.13 8.35 -4.57
N TRP A 137 -20.21 7.06 -4.26
CA TRP A 137 -20.53 6.59 -2.92
C TRP A 137 -19.54 7.14 -1.89
N LEU A 138 -18.23 7.04 -2.18
CA LEU A 138 -17.17 7.56 -1.32
C LEU A 138 -17.34 9.06 -1.02
N ARG A 139 -17.59 9.87 -2.04
CA ARG A 139 -17.78 11.32 -1.88
C ARG A 139 -19.02 11.64 -1.05
N ARG A 140 -20.11 10.87 -1.19
CA ARG A 140 -21.30 11.00 -0.32
C ARG A 140 -20.98 10.63 1.12
N ALA A 141 -20.27 9.51 1.33
CA ALA A 141 -19.84 9.08 2.66
C ALA A 141 -18.95 10.12 3.34
N MET A 142 -18.07 10.79 2.60
CA MET A 142 -17.23 11.89 3.13
C MET A 142 -18.06 13.05 3.66
N LEU A 143 -19.15 13.41 3.00
CA LEU A 143 -20.06 14.51 3.46
C LEU A 143 -20.75 14.16 4.78
N SER A 144 -20.90 12.88 5.07
CA SER A 144 -21.54 12.39 6.30
C SER A 144 -20.55 12.14 7.45
N GLN A 145 -19.23 12.22 7.19
CA GLN A 145 -18.22 12.08 8.24
C GLN A 145 -18.06 13.37 9.04
N PRO A 146 -17.83 13.30 10.35
CA PRO A 146 -17.42 14.46 11.12
C PRO A 146 -16.15 15.07 10.52
N GLU A 147 -16.03 16.38 10.53
CA GLU A 147 -14.78 17.04 10.15
C GLU A 147 -13.60 16.48 10.98
N GLU A 148 -12.59 15.94 10.30
CA GLU A 148 -11.37 15.56 11.00
C GLU A 148 -10.72 16.83 11.59
N PRO A 149 -10.33 16.80 12.87
CA PRO A 149 -9.63 17.92 13.46
C PRO A 149 -8.39 18.25 12.64
N ALA A 150 -8.07 19.53 12.50
CA ALA A 150 -6.90 19.97 11.75
C ALA A 150 -5.64 19.25 12.20
N SER A 151 -4.88 18.69 11.28
CA SER A 151 -3.65 17.94 11.56
C SER A 151 -2.68 18.78 12.40
N GLY A 152 -2.27 18.25 13.55
CA GLY A 152 -1.29 18.91 14.41
C GLY A 152 0.08 19.06 13.72
N ALA A 153 0.95 19.95 14.22
CA ALA A 153 2.28 20.19 13.66
C ALA A 153 3.11 18.90 13.55
N ALA A 154 2.99 17.99 14.52
CA ALA A 154 3.67 16.70 14.51
C ALA A 154 3.20 15.79 13.36
N GLU A 155 1.90 15.74 13.13
CA GLU A 155 1.33 14.94 12.05
C GLU A 155 1.71 15.51 10.67
N ARG A 156 1.66 16.83 10.51
CA ARG A 156 2.14 17.48 9.29
C ARG A 156 3.62 17.18 9.02
N LEU A 157 4.47 17.19 10.07
CA LEU A 157 5.88 16.85 9.93
C LEU A 157 6.10 15.41 9.45
N VAL A 158 5.39 14.45 10.03
CA VAL A 158 5.54 13.03 9.64
C VAL A 158 5.00 12.77 8.24
N ARG A 159 3.88 13.37 7.86
CA ARG A 159 3.36 13.31 6.49
C ARG A 159 4.32 13.93 5.47
N ALA A 160 4.92 15.07 5.78
CA ALA A 160 5.95 15.68 4.94
C ALA A 160 7.18 14.78 4.81
N TYR A 161 7.57 14.10 5.89
CA TYR A 161 8.67 13.13 5.86
C TYR A 161 8.31 11.90 4.98
N ALA A 162 7.11 11.35 5.12
CA ALA A 162 6.63 10.24 4.29
C ALA A 162 6.65 10.61 2.80
N ALA A 163 6.22 11.82 2.46
CA ALA A 163 6.29 12.33 1.09
C ALA A 163 7.75 12.49 0.58
N LEU A 164 8.69 12.86 1.44
CA LEU A 164 10.13 12.90 1.07
C LEU A 164 10.69 11.48 0.85
N ILE A 165 10.34 10.53 1.72
CA ILE A 165 10.73 9.12 1.55
C ILE A 165 10.22 8.62 0.20
N GLU A 166 8.93 8.78 -0.09
CA GLU A 166 8.34 8.30 -1.34
C GLU A 166 9.03 8.86 -2.57
N ARG A 167 9.37 10.12 -2.53
CA ARG A 167 10.08 10.81 -3.63
C ARG A 167 11.54 10.41 -3.79
N HIS A 168 12.21 10.01 -2.69
CA HIS A 168 13.67 9.87 -2.66
C HIS A 168 14.19 8.53 -2.13
N HIS A 169 13.34 7.53 -1.88
CA HIS A 169 13.76 6.22 -1.36
C HIS A 169 14.77 5.49 -2.25
N ALA A 170 14.74 5.76 -3.55
CA ALA A 170 15.69 5.25 -4.55
C ALA A 170 16.88 6.22 -4.74
N SER A 171 17.43 6.78 -3.67
CA SER A 171 18.55 7.70 -3.73
C SER A 171 19.50 7.49 -2.55
N THR A 172 20.67 8.13 -2.59
CA THR A 172 21.67 8.10 -1.51
C THR A 172 21.29 8.97 -0.28
N ARG A 173 20.12 9.60 -0.29
CA ARG A 173 19.71 10.50 0.80
C ARG A 173 19.45 9.73 2.09
N SER A 174 20.13 10.16 3.13
CA SER A 174 19.94 9.62 4.48
C SER A 174 18.74 10.24 5.19
N MET A 175 18.29 9.60 6.27
CA MET A 175 17.29 10.17 7.19
C MET A 175 17.72 11.57 7.71
N ALA A 176 19.02 11.78 7.93
CA ALA A 176 19.54 13.07 8.38
C ALA A 176 19.41 14.17 7.30
N ASP A 177 19.55 13.81 6.01
CA ASP A 177 19.34 14.76 4.90
C ASP A 177 17.86 15.15 4.81
N HIS A 178 16.94 14.20 4.99
CA HIS A 178 15.52 14.49 5.06
C HIS A 178 15.16 15.38 6.25
N ALA A 179 15.73 15.12 7.44
CA ALA A 179 15.50 15.96 8.60
C ALA A 179 15.97 17.40 8.35
N ARG A 180 17.12 17.58 7.71
CA ARG A 180 17.65 18.89 7.30
C ARG A 180 16.71 19.60 6.33
N THR A 181 16.19 18.89 5.33
CA THR A 181 15.20 19.43 4.37
C THR A 181 13.93 19.91 5.08
N LEU A 182 13.50 19.21 6.14
CA LEU A 182 12.32 19.56 6.93
C LEU A 182 12.60 20.62 8.01
N GLY A 183 13.83 21.13 8.13
CA GLY A 183 14.21 22.14 9.13
C GLY A 183 14.19 21.64 10.57
N VAL A 184 14.35 20.33 10.80
CA VAL A 184 14.34 19.72 12.13
C VAL A 184 15.59 18.89 12.39
N THR A 185 15.87 18.61 13.68
CA THR A 185 16.94 17.68 14.03
C THR A 185 16.54 16.22 13.77
N PRO A 186 17.50 15.33 13.43
CA PRO A 186 17.26 13.89 13.30
C PRO A 186 16.59 13.26 14.53
N THR A 187 16.99 13.69 15.72
CA THR A 187 16.43 13.23 17.00
C THR A 187 14.97 13.64 17.16
N HIS A 188 14.63 14.89 16.81
CA HIS A 188 13.25 15.36 16.86
C HIS A 188 12.37 14.60 15.86
N LEU A 189 12.83 14.43 14.62
CA LEU A 189 12.11 13.68 13.60
C LEU A 189 11.84 12.23 14.05
N THR A 190 12.88 11.54 14.56
CA THR A 190 12.75 10.16 15.06
C THR A 190 11.75 10.06 16.22
N ARG A 191 11.77 10.99 17.16
CA ARG A 191 10.82 11.00 18.28
C ARG A 191 9.39 11.19 17.82
N VAL A 192 9.16 12.09 16.85
CA VAL A 192 7.82 12.35 16.32
C VAL A 192 7.31 11.15 15.50
N CYS A 193 8.15 10.55 14.65
CA CYS A 193 7.81 9.33 13.92
C CYS A 193 7.42 8.19 14.88
N ARG A 194 8.25 7.88 15.89
CA ARG A 194 7.92 6.83 16.87
C ARG A 194 6.58 7.03 17.56
N ARG A 195 6.27 8.28 17.91
CA ARG A 195 5.00 8.60 18.57
C ARG A 195 3.78 8.36 17.66
N LEU A 196 3.90 8.67 16.35
CA LEU A 196 2.75 8.64 15.43
C LEU A 196 2.66 7.34 14.64
N SER A 197 3.77 6.74 14.24
CA SER A 197 3.79 5.49 13.45
C SER A 197 4.10 4.25 14.28
N GLY A 198 4.78 4.41 15.41
CA GLY A 198 5.41 3.30 16.14
C GLY A 198 6.83 2.99 15.66
N LEU A 199 7.25 3.55 14.51
CA LEU A 199 8.55 3.34 13.88
C LEU A 199 9.43 4.60 14.02
N SER A 200 10.75 4.44 14.11
CA SER A 200 11.68 5.56 13.99
C SER A 200 11.69 6.09 12.56
N ALA A 201 12.22 7.30 12.38
CA ALA A 201 12.40 7.87 11.05
C ALA A 201 13.29 6.99 10.15
N ALA A 202 14.35 6.39 10.70
CA ALA A 202 15.23 5.50 9.96
C ALA A 202 14.50 4.20 9.55
N GLU A 203 13.67 3.62 10.44
CA GLU A 203 12.88 2.41 10.13
C GLU A 203 11.88 2.65 9.01
N LEU A 204 11.15 3.78 9.00
CA LEU A 204 10.24 4.14 7.90
C LEU A 204 10.97 4.19 6.55
N LEU A 205 12.14 4.83 6.49
CA LEU A 205 12.96 4.89 5.27
C LEU A 205 13.47 3.50 4.87
N THR A 206 13.95 2.72 5.85
CA THR A 206 14.47 1.37 5.63
C THR A 206 13.39 0.43 5.08
N GLU A 207 12.20 0.42 5.67
CA GLU A 207 11.08 -0.40 5.18
C GLU A 207 10.71 -0.06 3.74
N ARG A 208 10.64 1.25 3.40
CA ARG A 208 10.34 1.68 2.03
C ARG A 208 11.41 1.24 1.04
N SER A 209 12.69 1.38 1.40
CA SER A 209 13.81 0.93 0.58
C SER A 209 13.85 -0.59 0.45
N LEU A 210 13.56 -1.30 1.54
CA LEU A 210 13.49 -2.77 1.55
C LEU A 210 12.35 -3.28 0.69
N HIS A 211 11.17 -2.64 0.74
CA HIS A 211 10.06 -2.99 -0.12
C HIS A 211 10.43 -2.85 -1.60
N ALA A 212 10.98 -1.69 -2.00
CA ALA A 212 11.40 -1.44 -3.38
C ALA A 212 12.47 -2.44 -3.85
N ALA A 213 13.44 -2.76 -2.97
CA ALA A 213 14.48 -3.73 -3.26
C ALA A 213 13.91 -5.15 -3.45
N ARG A 214 13.02 -5.60 -2.57
CA ARG A 214 12.39 -6.91 -2.69
C ARG A 214 11.51 -7.02 -3.92
N ASP A 215 10.76 -5.98 -4.23
CA ASP A 215 9.90 -5.96 -5.42
C ASP A 215 10.74 -6.14 -6.69
N LEU A 216 11.81 -5.37 -6.88
CA LEU A 216 12.71 -5.52 -8.02
C LEU A 216 13.45 -6.87 -8.05
N ILE A 217 13.88 -7.40 -6.90
CA ILE A 217 14.53 -8.72 -6.80
C ILE A 217 13.55 -9.82 -7.23
N GLU A 218 12.32 -9.79 -6.71
CA GLU A 218 11.35 -10.88 -6.87
C GLU A 218 10.59 -10.79 -8.21
N ALA A 219 10.39 -9.57 -8.77
CA ALA A 219 9.62 -9.36 -10.00
C ALA A 219 10.47 -9.33 -11.28
N SER A 220 11.82 -9.30 -11.19
CA SER A 220 12.66 -9.15 -12.38
C SER A 220 13.87 -10.08 -12.39
N ASP A 221 14.44 -10.29 -13.60
CA ASP A 221 15.68 -11.03 -13.82
C ASP A 221 16.93 -10.12 -13.88
N ARG A 222 16.76 -8.85 -13.53
CA ARG A 222 17.83 -7.85 -13.61
C ARG A 222 19.01 -8.22 -12.72
N PRO A 223 20.26 -7.93 -13.14
CA PRO A 223 21.44 -8.13 -12.31
C PRO A 223 21.34 -7.38 -10.98
N MET A 224 21.79 -7.99 -9.88
CA MET A 224 21.74 -7.38 -8.55
C MET A 224 22.51 -6.06 -8.48
N ALA A 225 23.60 -5.93 -9.22
CA ALA A 225 24.36 -4.68 -9.31
C ALA A 225 23.53 -3.54 -9.95
N GLN A 226 22.70 -3.86 -10.94
CA GLN A 226 21.81 -2.87 -11.58
C GLN A 226 20.69 -2.44 -10.62
N ILE A 227 20.07 -3.39 -9.92
CA ILE A 227 19.06 -3.08 -8.89
C ILE A 227 19.65 -2.21 -7.80
N ALA A 228 20.85 -2.56 -7.30
CA ALA A 228 21.55 -1.77 -6.30
C ALA A 228 21.80 -0.32 -6.74
N ALA A 229 22.29 -0.14 -7.98
CA ALA A 229 22.55 1.19 -8.55
C ALA A 229 21.27 2.02 -8.71
N GLU A 230 20.18 1.41 -9.20
CA GLU A 230 18.87 2.05 -9.36
C GLU A 230 18.27 2.54 -8.04
N LEU A 231 18.45 1.76 -6.98
CA LEU A 231 17.97 2.10 -5.64
C LEU A 231 18.96 2.99 -4.84
N GLY A 232 20.02 3.48 -5.49
CA GLY A 232 20.98 4.40 -4.87
C GLY A 232 21.95 3.76 -3.87
N PHE A 233 22.11 2.42 -3.89
CA PHE A 233 23.13 1.78 -3.04
C PHE A 233 24.52 1.98 -3.63
N GLY A 234 25.48 2.34 -2.77
CA GLY A 234 26.86 2.64 -3.19
C GLY A 234 27.64 1.43 -3.73
N SER A 235 27.18 0.19 -3.49
CA SER A 235 27.75 -1.02 -4.09
C SER A 235 26.79 -2.19 -3.99
N ALA A 236 26.94 -3.17 -4.92
CA ALA A 236 26.20 -4.43 -4.89
C ALA A 236 26.48 -5.26 -3.62
N ALA A 237 27.70 -5.16 -3.09
CA ALA A 237 28.06 -5.86 -1.85
C ALA A 237 27.32 -5.26 -0.63
N TYR A 238 27.21 -3.94 -0.56
CA TYR A 238 26.45 -3.27 0.49
C TYR A 238 24.94 -3.60 0.35
N PHE A 239 24.38 -3.55 -0.86
CA PHE A 239 23.01 -3.95 -1.15
C PHE A 239 22.73 -5.39 -0.69
N SER A 240 23.59 -6.34 -1.03
CA SER A 240 23.41 -7.73 -0.61
C SER A 240 23.43 -7.92 0.91
N ARG A 241 24.32 -7.20 1.62
CA ARG A 241 24.35 -7.19 3.08
C ARG A 241 23.09 -6.56 3.69
N PHE A 242 22.59 -5.48 3.10
CA PHE A 242 21.34 -4.83 3.50
C PHE A 242 20.16 -5.81 3.41
N ILE A 243 20.00 -6.48 2.27
CA ILE A 243 18.93 -7.47 2.08
C ILE A 243 19.07 -8.63 3.07
N LEU A 244 20.28 -9.21 3.19
CA LEU A 244 20.53 -10.30 4.11
C LEU A 244 20.22 -9.91 5.56
N HIS A 245 20.64 -8.72 5.98
CA HIS A 245 20.39 -8.23 7.35
C HIS A 245 18.90 -8.09 7.66
N HIS A 246 18.10 -7.55 6.72
CA HIS A 246 16.67 -7.27 6.97
C HIS A 246 15.76 -8.45 6.66
N THR A 247 16.18 -9.44 5.87
CA THR A 247 15.33 -10.56 5.46
C THR A 247 15.83 -11.93 5.95
N GLY A 248 17.06 -12.01 6.45
CA GLY A 248 17.72 -13.27 6.78
C GLY A 248 18.10 -14.13 5.55
N ARG A 249 17.91 -13.60 4.33
CA ARG A 249 18.11 -14.33 3.07
C ARG A 249 18.92 -13.49 2.08
N THR A 250 19.67 -14.17 1.20
CA THR A 250 20.39 -13.46 0.14
C THR A 250 19.41 -12.98 -0.95
N PRO A 251 19.76 -11.95 -1.75
CA PRO A 251 18.97 -11.55 -2.91
C PRO A 251 18.65 -12.69 -3.88
N SER A 252 19.62 -13.58 -4.11
CA SER A 252 19.45 -14.75 -4.99
C SER A 252 18.44 -15.74 -4.42
N ASP A 253 18.46 -15.99 -3.11
CA ASP A 253 17.49 -16.87 -2.44
C ASP A 253 16.07 -16.30 -2.51
N LEU A 254 15.92 -14.99 -2.32
CA LEU A 254 14.62 -14.31 -2.45
C LEU A 254 14.05 -14.47 -3.86
N ARG A 255 14.88 -14.23 -4.89
CA ARG A 255 14.49 -14.42 -6.29
C ARG A 255 14.08 -15.86 -6.60
N SER A 256 14.88 -16.82 -6.15
CA SER A 256 14.60 -18.24 -6.35
C SER A 256 13.29 -18.67 -5.69
N ALA A 257 13.04 -18.21 -4.47
CA ALA A 257 11.80 -18.49 -3.76
C ALA A 257 10.58 -17.84 -4.41
N ALA A 258 10.71 -16.62 -4.94
CA ALA A 258 9.63 -15.97 -5.67
C ALA A 258 9.24 -16.75 -6.92
N ARG A 259 10.23 -17.21 -7.70
CA ARG A 259 10.00 -18.07 -8.88
C ARG A 259 9.31 -19.39 -8.50
N ALA A 260 9.75 -20.03 -7.43
CA ALA A 260 9.14 -21.27 -6.94
C ALA A 260 7.66 -21.07 -6.55
N ARG A 261 7.32 -19.93 -5.92
CA ARG A 261 5.91 -19.59 -5.60
C ARG A 261 5.05 -19.43 -6.85
N ILE A 262 5.56 -18.76 -7.89
CA ILE A 262 4.86 -18.55 -9.15
C ILE A 262 4.65 -19.88 -9.91
N ALA A 263 5.61 -20.80 -9.82
CA ALA A 263 5.56 -22.11 -10.46
C ALA A 263 4.71 -23.14 -9.70
N SER A 264 4.29 -22.88 -8.45
CA SER A 264 3.48 -23.80 -7.66
C SER A 264 2.04 -23.86 -8.13
N PRO A 265 1.43 -25.05 -8.30
CA PRO A 265 0.05 -25.21 -8.84
C PRO A 265 -1.02 -24.54 -7.99
N VAL A 266 -0.77 -24.29 -6.70
CA VAL A 266 -1.68 -23.51 -5.82
C VAL A 266 -1.79 -22.05 -6.26
N ALA A 267 -0.73 -21.45 -6.81
CA ALA A 267 -0.76 -20.08 -7.35
C ALA A 267 -1.48 -20.04 -8.71
N THR A 268 -1.46 -21.12 -9.48
CA THR A 268 -2.18 -21.24 -10.77
C THR A 268 -3.68 -21.35 -10.55
N ALA A 269 -4.13 -22.06 -9.51
CA ALA A 269 -5.55 -22.15 -9.17
C ALA A 269 -6.12 -20.79 -8.70
N ALA A 270 -5.34 -19.97 -8.01
CA ALA A 270 -5.74 -18.60 -7.64
C ALA A 270 -5.79 -17.62 -8.84
N ARG A 271 -5.14 -17.96 -9.96
CA ARG A 271 -5.20 -17.22 -11.23
C ARG A 271 -6.29 -17.73 -12.18
N GLN A 272 -6.77 -18.96 -12.00
CA GLN A 272 -7.84 -19.56 -12.82
C GLN A 272 -9.23 -19.42 -12.21
N VAL A 273 -9.33 -18.84 -11.01
CA VAL A 273 -10.59 -18.42 -10.38
C VAL A 273 -10.67 -16.88 -10.45
N ILE A 274 -10.24 -16.34 -11.57
CA ILE A 274 -10.42 -14.95 -11.98
C ILE A 274 -11.21 -14.96 -13.28
#